data_943de3733de4e60ef3cf22cfb13a22c9
#
_entry.id   943de3733de4e60ef3cf22cfb13a22c9
#
_cell.length_a   1.000
_cell.length_b   1.000
_cell.length_c   1.000
_cell.angle_alpha   90.00
_cell.angle_beta   90.00
_cell.angle_gamma   90.00
#
_symmetry.space_group_name_H-M   'P 1'
#
loop_
_entity.id
_entity.type
_entity.pdbx_description
1 polymer ?
#
loop_
_entity_poly.entity_id
_entity_poly.type
_entity_poly.pdbx_seq_one_letter_code
_entity_poly.pdbx_strand_id
1 'polypeptide(L)'
;MARGWERIMAGYIEKRLYDGEILRYRGQFHWLSHFRAWLALIVLGVVIFGIVFFISEQIRMRTTEFAVTDRRVVLKKGLFSADVQEITLDSIEGSSIRQGLFGRIFGFGHLSINGRGETHIAFPVMAQPATFRAHAERTKPSGGSA
;
A
#
# COMPACT_ATOMS: atom_id res chain seq x y z
N MET A 1 18.19 46.64 -30.93
CA MET A 1 18.57 45.20 -30.98
C MET A 1 17.36 44.37 -30.53
N ALA A 2 16.55 43.94 -31.45
CA ALA A 2 15.46 42.99 -31.14
C ALA A 2 16.08 41.64 -30.72
N ARG A 3 15.76 41.20 -29.55
CA ARG A 3 16.33 39.98 -28.92
C ARG A 3 16.01 38.77 -29.78
N GLY A 4 17.00 37.96 -30.09
CA GLY A 4 16.91 36.82 -31.04
C GLY A 4 15.89 35.74 -30.68
N TRP A 5 15.38 35.74 -29.43
CA TRP A 5 14.34 34.82 -28.95
C TRP A 5 12.93 35.20 -29.44
N GLU A 6 12.65 36.45 -29.77
CA GLU A 6 11.36 36.88 -30.32
C GLU A 6 11.11 36.28 -31.71
N ARG A 7 12.17 36.01 -32.48
CA ARG A 7 12.08 35.34 -33.79
C ARG A 7 11.77 33.82 -33.68
N ILE A 8 12.16 33.20 -32.58
CA ILE A 8 11.93 31.76 -32.37
C ILE A 8 10.47 31.52 -31.95
N MET A 9 9.84 32.51 -31.33
CA MET A 9 8.45 32.48 -30.88
C MET A 9 7.46 33.05 -31.91
N ALA A 10 7.95 33.53 -33.07
CA ALA A 10 7.06 33.94 -34.15
C ALA A 10 6.22 32.73 -34.59
N GLY A 11 4.92 32.83 -34.34
CA GLY A 11 4.00 31.72 -34.64
C GLY A 11 3.93 31.47 -36.15
N TYR A 12 3.44 30.28 -36.49
CA TYR A 12 3.26 29.86 -37.90
C TYR A 12 2.53 30.92 -38.78
N ILE A 13 1.60 31.67 -38.18
CA ILE A 13 0.81 32.71 -38.83
C ILE A 13 1.71 33.91 -39.25
N GLU A 14 2.60 34.37 -38.37
CA GLU A 14 3.50 35.49 -38.61
C GLU A 14 4.49 35.23 -39.77
N LYS A 15 4.88 33.95 -39.94
CA LYS A 15 5.78 33.54 -41.05
C LYS A 15 5.08 33.44 -42.42
N ARG A 16 3.75 33.47 -42.43
CA ARG A 16 2.93 33.31 -43.64
C ARG A 16 2.03 34.51 -43.96
N LEU A 17 2.24 35.65 -43.31
CA LEU A 17 1.60 36.89 -43.69
C LEU A 17 2.09 37.34 -45.08
N TYR A 18 1.16 37.76 -45.91
CA TYR A 18 1.51 38.36 -47.21
C TYR A 18 2.11 39.76 -47.01
N ASP A 19 2.91 40.22 -47.99
CA ASP A 19 3.48 41.56 -47.94
C ASP A 19 2.38 42.62 -47.76
N GLY A 20 2.45 43.39 -46.66
CA GLY A 20 1.46 44.39 -46.31
C GLY A 20 0.31 43.92 -45.43
N GLU A 21 0.24 42.64 -45.06
CA GLU A 21 -0.78 42.08 -44.16
C GLU A 21 -0.41 42.32 -42.69
N ILE A 22 -1.34 42.90 -41.91
CA ILE A 22 -1.16 43.19 -40.49
C ILE A 22 -2.02 42.26 -39.68
N LEU A 23 -1.40 41.51 -38.73
CA LEU A 23 -2.10 40.70 -37.76
C LEU A 23 -2.90 41.57 -36.80
N ARG A 24 -4.23 41.62 -36.96
CA ARG A 24 -5.10 42.51 -36.16
C ARG A 24 -5.51 41.90 -34.81
N TYR A 25 -5.56 40.58 -34.71
CA TYR A 25 -5.97 39.91 -33.47
C TYR A 25 -5.37 38.51 -33.38
N ARG A 26 -4.84 38.17 -32.23
CA ARG A 26 -4.35 36.85 -31.90
C ARG A 26 -5.24 36.23 -30.84
N GLY A 27 -5.90 35.13 -31.17
CA GLY A 27 -6.69 34.38 -30.22
C GLY A 27 -5.80 33.77 -29.13
N GLN A 28 -6.24 33.86 -27.87
CA GLN A 28 -5.59 33.25 -26.73
C GLN A 28 -6.49 32.16 -26.17
N PHE A 29 -5.87 31.06 -25.72
CA PHE A 29 -6.61 30.02 -25.05
C PHE A 29 -7.11 30.54 -23.70
N HIS A 30 -8.38 30.29 -23.40
CA HIS A 30 -8.95 30.65 -22.13
C HIS A 30 -8.31 29.79 -21.01
N TRP A 31 -8.13 30.34 -19.81
CA TRP A 31 -7.57 29.64 -18.66
C TRP A 31 -8.29 28.31 -18.35
N LEU A 32 -9.54 28.17 -18.72
CA LEU A 32 -10.34 26.96 -18.55
C LEU A 32 -9.77 25.77 -19.31
N SER A 33 -9.06 25.97 -20.43
CA SER A 33 -8.40 24.89 -21.15
C SER A 33 -7.23 24.30 -20.34
N HIS A 34 -6.52 25.15 -19.63
CA HIS A 34 -5.48 24.72 -18.68
C HIS A 34 -6.07 23.96 -17.49
N PHE A 35 -7.22 24.39 -16.98
CA PHE A 35 -7.90 23.69 -15.89
C PHE A 35 -8.27 22.25 -16.26
N ARG A 36 -8.75 22.02 -17.49
CA ARG A 36 -9.04 20.66 -17.97
C ARG A 36 -7.78 19.79 -18.02
N ALA A 37 -6.66 20.34 -18.44
CA ALA A 37 -5.38 19.64 -18.46
C ALA A 37 -4.90 19.29 -17.04
N TRP A 38 -5.01 20.23 -16.10
CA TRP A 38 -4.69 19.98 -14.69
C TRP A 38 -5.61 18.95 -14.06
N LEU A 39 -6.90 19.00 -14.34
CA LEU A 39 -7.86 18.02 -13.86
C LEU A 39 -7.52 16.61 -14.37
N ALA A 40 -7.21 16.48 -15.66
CA ALA A 40 -6.79 15.22 -16.26
C ALA A 40 -5.50 14.67 -15.60
N LEU A 41 -4.53 15.54 -15.30
CA LEU A 41 -3.29 15.18 -14.62
C LEU A 41 -3.55 14.67 -13.19
N ILE A 42 -4.44 15.33 -12.45
CA ILE A 42 -4.80 14.92 -11.08
C ILE A 42 -5.48 13.55 -11.11
N VAL A 43 -6.46 13.36 -11.98
CA VAL A 43 -7.18 12.08 -12.12
C VAL A 43 -6.20 10.96 -12.48
N LEU A 44 -5.32 11.20 -13.46
CA LEU A 44 -4.30 10.23 -13.85
C LEU A 44 -3.34 9.91 -12.70
N GLY A 45 -2.92 10.92 -11.94
CA GLY A 45 -2.06 10.75 -10.77
C GLY A 45 -2.69 9.87 -9.70
N VAL A 46 -3.97 10.09 -9.39
CA VAL A 46 -4.73 9.26 -8.42
C VAL A 46 -4.83 7.83 -8.90
N VAL A 47 -5.09 7.60 -10.20
CA VAL A 47 -5.18 6.25 -10.77
C VAL A 47 -3.84 5.52 -10.70
N ILE A 48 -2.74 6.18 -11.08
CA ILE A 48 -1.40 5.58 -11.03
C ILE A 48 -1.03 5.25 -9.58
N PHE A 49 -1.26 6.17 -8.64
CA PHE A 49 -1.00 5.95 -7.23
C PHE A 49 -1.81 4.77 -6.68
N GLY A 50 -3.09 4.66 -7.06
CA GLY A 50 -3.96 3.54 -6.70
C GLY A 50 -3.44 2.21 -7.21
N ILE A 51 -2.95 2.15 -8.45
CA ILE A 51 -2.37 0.93 -9.03
C ILE A 51 -1.09 0.53 -8.28
N VAL A 52 -0.18 1.46 -8.02
CA VAL A 52 1.06 1.19 -7.28
C VAL A 52 0.76 0.70 -5.87
N PHE A 53 -0.20 1.35 -5.18
CA PHE A 53 -0.64 0.92 -3.87
C PHE A 53 -1.23 -0.50 -3.89
N PHE A 54 -2.11 -0.79 -4.85
CA PHE A 54 -2.70 -2.12 -5.00
C PHE A 54 -1.64 -3.21 -5.23
N ILE A 55 -0.69 -2.97 -6.13
CA ILE A 55 0.40 -3.92 -6.42
C ILE A 55 1.26 -4.14 -5.17
N SER A 56 1.63 -3.08 -4.45
CA SER A 56 2.44 -3.19 -3.24
C SER A 56 1.75 -4.01 -2.14
N GLU A 57 0.44 -3.81 -1.97
CA GLU A 57 -0.37 -4.58 -1.02
C GLU A 57 -0.47 -6.05 -1.43
N GLN A 58 -0.62 -6.32 -2.72
CA GLN A 58 -0.66 -7.69 -3.25
C GLN A 58 0.67 -8.43 -3.03
N ILE A 59 1.79 -7.76 -3.25
CA ILE A 59 3.12 -8.30 -2.96
C ILE A 59 3.25 -8.58 -1.46
N ARG A 60 2.88 -7.63 -0.61
CA ARG A 60 2.92 -7.79 0.84
C ARG A 60 2.14 -9.00 1.32
N MET A 61 0.92 -9.21 0.82
CA MET A 61 0.10 -10.36 1.16
C MET A 61 0.72 -11.69 0.73
N ARG A 62 1.35 -11.72 -0.45
CA ARG A 62 1.99 -12.94 -0.98
C ARG A 62 3.34 -13.27 -0.34
N THR A 63 4.00 -12.30 0.25
CA THR A 63 5.32 -12.46 0.88
C THR A 63 5.26 -12.57 2.39
N THR A 64 4.06 -12.52 2.96
CA THR A 64 3.84 -12.73 4.39
C THR A 64 3.29 -14.14 4.60
N GLU A 65 4.04 -14.95 5.32
CA GLU A 65 3.68 -16.31 5.69
C GLU A 65 3.60 -16.44 7.21
N PHE A 66 2.60 -17.14 7.69
CA PHE A 66 2.49 -17.45 9.12
C PHE A 66 1.98 -18.87 9.31
N ALA A 67 2.55 -19.55 10.27
CA ALA A 67 2.23 -20.93 10.56
C ALA A 67 2.36 -21.27 12.05
N VAL A 68 1.62 -22.26 12.47
CA VAL A 68 1.80 -22.95 13.76
C VAL A 68 2.41 -24.30 13.45
N THR A 69 3.52 -24.60 14.10
CA THR A 69 4.15 -25.92 14.08
C THR A 69 3.89 -26.62 15.43
N ASP A 70 4.36 -27.82 15.57
CA ASP A 70 4.31 -28.57 16.83
C ASP A 70 5.14 -27.99 17.97
N ARG A 71 6.04 -27.02 17.69
CA ARG A 71 6.97 -26.44 18.66
C ARG A 71 6.93 -24.91 18.76
N ARG A 72 6.55 -24.24 17.68
CA ARG A 72 6.62 -22.77 17.60
C ARG A 72 5.55 -22.19 16.69
N VAL A 73 5.25 -20.91 16.91
CA VAL A 73 4.50 -20.05 15.98
C VAL A 73 5.51 -19.18 15.24
N VAL A 74 5.37 -19.12 13.93
CA VAL A 74 6.29 -18.39 13.03
C VAL A 74 5.51 -17.38 12.23
N LEU A 75 6.04 -16.17 12.12
CA LEU A 75 5.60 -15.13 11.21
C LEU A 75 6.79 -14.63 10.41
N LYS A 76 6.72 -14.82 9.11
CA LYS A 76 7.72 -14.33 8.15
C LYS A 76 7.11 -13.20 7.33
N LYS A 77 7.80 -12.08 7.23
CA LYS A 77 7.43 -10.93 6.40
C LYS A 77 8.58 -10.54 5.48
N GLY A 78 8.25 -10.08 4.28
CA GLY A 78 9.17 -9.45 3.35
C GLY A 78 9.59 -10.28 2.14
N LEU A 79 9.83 -9.59 1.03
CA LEU A 79 10.23 -10.16 -0.25
C LEU A 79 11.77 -10.17 -0.42
N PHE A 80 12.41 -9.04 -0.12
CA PHE A 80 13.85 -8.85 -0.28
C PHE A 80 14.64 -8.96 1.02
N SER A 81 13.97 -8.71 2.15
CA SER A 81 14.51 -8.84 3.50
C SER A 81 13.52 -9.65 4.31
N ALA A 82 13.92 -10.84 4.72
CA ALA A 82 13.06 -11.70 5.53
C ALA A 82 13.16 -11.26 7.00
N ASP A 83 12.08 -10.66 7.52
CA ASP A 83 11.86 -10.49 8.95
C ASP A 83 11.10 -11.72 9.45
N VAL A 84 11.77 -12.53 10.25
CA VAL A 84 11.20 -13.76 10.82
C VAL A 84 11.06 -13.60 12.33
N GLN A 85 9.83 -13.69 12.80
CA GLN A 85 9.49 -13.62 14.21
C GLN A 85 8.95 -15.00 14.66
N GLU A 86 9.53 -15.54 15.68
CA GLU A 86 9.20 -16.86 16.20
C GLU A 86 8.95 -16.81 17.70
N ILE A 87 7.93 -17.55 18.16
CA ILE A 87 7.67 -17.78 19.57
C ILE A 87 7.46 -19.28 19.79
N THR A 88 8.23 -19.87 20.69
CA THR A 88 8.01 -21.27 21.08
C THR A 88 6.69 -21.40 21.84
N LEU A 89 5.96 -22.46 21.60
CA LEU A 89 4.63 -22.69 22.20
C LEU A 89 4.67 -22.66 23.73
N ASP A 90 5.77 -23.13 24.32
CA ASP A 90 5.98 -23.13 25.80
C ASP A 90 6.17 -21.71 26.35
N SER A 91 6.61 -20.78 25.53
CA SER A 91 6.85 -19.40 25.94
C SER A 91 5.63 -18.49 25.76
N ILE A 92 4.53 -18.99 25.21
CA ILE A 92 3.31 -18.20 25.04
C ILE A 92 2.65 -17.96 26.40
N GLU A 93 2.56 -16.69 26.79
CA GLU A 93 1.87 -16.27 28.03
C GLU A 93 0.45 -15.82 27.79
N GLY A 94 0.19 -15.22 26.61
CA GLY A 94 -1.14 -14.74 26.28
C GLY A 94 -1.34 -14.49 24.79
N SER A 95 -2.59 -14.41 24.40
CA SER A 95 -3.01 -14.06 23.06
C SER A 95 -4.22 -13.14 23.08
N SER A 96 -4.29 -12.20 22.16
CA SER A 96 -5.42 -11.30 22.01
C SER A 96 -5.89 -11.24 20.55
N ILE A 97 -7.21 -11.21 20.36
CA ILE A 97 -7.83 -11.08 19.05
C ILE A 97 -8.60 -9.76 19.01
N ARG A 98 -8.34 -8.97 17.97
CA ARG A 98 -9.10 -7.75 17.70
C ARG A 98 -9.90 -7.91 16.43
N GLN A 99 -11.20 -7.85 16.54
CA GLN A 99 -12.15 -7.92 15.43
C GLN A 99 -13.14 -6.76 15.54
N GLY A 100 -13.25 -5.94 14.49
CA GLY A 100 -14.36 -4.99 14.36
C GLY A 100 -15.67 -5.69 14.00
N LEU A 101 -16.76 -4.96 13.90
CA LEU A 101 -18.09 -5.49 13.53
C LEU A 101 -18.03 -6.29 12.22
N PHE A 102 -17.43 -5.72 11.18
CA PHE A 102 -17.24 -6.41 9.90
C PHE A 102 -16.34 -7.63 10.03
N GLY A 103 -15.28 -7.55 10.85
CA GLY A 103 -14.39 -8.68 11.09
C GLY A 103 -15.10 -9.86 11.75
N ARG A 104 -16.09 -9.62 12.62
CA ARG A 104 -16.93 -10.67 13.22
C ARG A 104 -17.88 -11.29 12.20
N ILE A 105 -18.49 -10.47 11.34
CA ILE A 105 -19.42 -10.96 10.31
C ILE A 105 -18.68 -11.79 9.24
N PHE A 106 -17.53 -11.30 8.77
CA PHE A 106 -16.76 -11.91 7.68
C PHE A 106 -15.65 -12.86 8.16
N GLY A 107 -15.48 -13.03 9.48
CA GLY A 107 -14.53 -14.00 10.04
C GLY A 107 -13.05 -13.59 9.91
N PHE A 108 -12.73 -12.28 9.86
CA PHE A 108 -11.34 -11.82 9.82
C PHE A 108 -10.98 -10.95 11.03
N GLY A 109 -9.69 -10.80 11.30
CA GLY A 109 -9.21 -9.96 12.40
C GLY A 109 -7.69 -9.99 12.57
N HIS A 110 -7.23 -9.27 13.59
CA HIS A 110 -5.84 -9.25 14.01
C HIS A 110 -5.64 -10.17 15.19
N LEU A 111 -4.61 -10.98 15.15
CA LEU A 111 -4.15 -11.79 16.26
C LEU A 111 -2.82 -11.23 16.77
N SER A 112 -2.66 -11.14 18.07
CA SER A 112 -1.40 -10.85 18.73
C SER A 112 -1.08 -11.93 19.74
N ILE A 113 0.15 -12.41 19.74
CA ILE A 113 0.65 -13.41 20.67
C ILE A 113 1.80 -12.80 21.46
N ASN A 114 1.71 -12.90 22.79
CA ASN A 114 2.73 -12.47 23.72
C ASN A 114 3.46 -13.68 24.26
N GLY A 115 4.78 -13.65 24.21
CA GLY A 115 5.66 -14.64 24.82
C GLY A 115 6.30 -14.10 26.09
N ARG A 116 7.10 -14.94 26.73
CA ARG A 116 7.86 -14.56 27.92
C ARG A 116 8.86 -13.45 27.62
N GLY A 117 8.96 -12.52 28.55
CA GLY A 117 9.77 -11.31 28.37
C GLY A 117 9.08 -10.31 27.45
N GLU A 118 9.84 -9.64 26.60
CA GLU A 118 9.33 -8.63 25.67
C GLU A 118 8.94 -9.19 24.28
N THR A 119 8.87 -10.53 24.16
CA THR A 119 8.57 -11.14 22.86
C THR A 119 7.09 -10.97 22.51
N HIS A 120 6.82 -10.26 21.41
CA HIS A 120 5.47 -9.98 20.94
C HIS A 120 5.40 -10.16 19.42
N ILE A 121 4.45 -10.97 18.96
CA ILE A 121 4.14 -11.10 17.54
C ILE A 121 2.76 -10.54 17.23
N ALA A 122 2.70 -9.53 16.37
CA ALA A 122 1.47 -8.99 15.82
C ALA A 122 1.28 -9.51 14.39
N PHE A 123 0.27 -10.34 14.20
CA PHE A 123 -0.07 -10.87 12.89
C PHE A 123 -0.84 -9.85 12.05
N PRO A 124 -0.67 -9.87 10.73
CA PRO A 124 -1.52 -9.10 9.84
C PRO A 124 -2.99 -9.52 9.95
N VAL A 125 -3.88 -8.80 9.29
CA VAL A 125 -5.28 -9.23 9.16
C VAL A 125 -5.31 -10.62 8.55
N MET A 126 -5.88 -11.56 9.27
CA MET A 126 -6.01 -12.95 8.85
C MET A 126 -7.46 -13.44 8.90
N ALA A 127 -7.76 -14.44 8.08
CA ALA A 127 -9.01 -15.16 8.18
C ALA A 127 -9.01 -16.07 9.41
N GLN A 128 -10.14 -16.15 10.10
CA GLN A 128 -10.38 -17.04 11.25
C GLN A 128 -9.29 -16.99 12.33
N PRO A 129 -8.97 -15.83 12.92
CA PRO A 129 -7.92 -15.71 13.93
C PRO A 129 -8.19 -16.58 15.17
N ALA A 130 -9.45 -16.84 15.50
CA ALA A 130 -9.84 -17.72 16.60
C ALA A 130 -9.42 -19.18 16.34
N THR A 131 -9.57 -19.67 15.12
CA THR A 131 -9.14 -21.01 14.72
C THR A 131 -7.62 -21.15 14.79
N PHE A 132 -6.89 -20.17 14.27
CA PHE A 132 -5.43 -20.15 14.35
C PHE A 132 -4.95 -20.16 15.81
N ARG A 133 -5.55 -19.34 16.66
CA ARG A 133 -5.28 -19.30 18.09
C ARG A 133 -5.54 -20.65 18.74
N ALA A 134 -6.70 -21.28 18.44
CA ALA A 134 -7.06 -22.58 19.01
C ALA A 134 -6.05 -23.70 18.62
N HIS A 135 -5.51 -23.66 17.41
CA HIS A 135 -4.43 -24.56 16.99
C HIS A 135 -3.15 -24.32 17.79
N ALA A 136 -2.75 -23.07 17.99
CA ALA A 136 -1.58 -22.74 18.80
C ALA A 136 -1.74 -23.20 20.26
N GLU A 137 -2.93 -23.04 20.85
CA GLU A 137 -3.22 -23.48 22.21
C GLU A 137 -3.29 -25.00 22.38
N ARG A 138 -3.88 -25.72 21.39
CA ARG A 138 -3.98 -27.18 21.43
C ARG A 138 -2.65 -27.89 21.22
N THR A 139 -1.77 -27.30 20.44
CA THR A 139 -0.45 -27.84 20.14
C THR A 139 0.55 -27.50 21.23
N LYS A 140 0.20 -26.59 22.16
CA LYS A 140 1.02 -26.32 23.35
C LYS A 140 1.20 -27.62 24.14
N PRO A 141 2.46 -28.08 24.38
CA PRO A 141 2.67 -29.25 25.24
C PRO A 141 1.97 -28.97 26.58
N SER A 142 1.13 -29.87 26.97
CA SER A 142 0.54 -29.82 28.32
C SER A 142 1.71 -29.92 29.29
N GLY A 143 2.23 -28.75 29.69
CA GLY A 143 3.25 -28.66 30.72
C GLY A 143 2.69 -29.38 31.94
N GLY A 144 3.33 -30.49 32.29
CA GLY A 144 2.94 -31.25 33.44
C GLY A 144 2.78 -30.35 34.65
N SER A 145 1.60 -30.35 35.20
CA SER A 145 1.40 -30.04 36.60
C SER A 145 2.23 -31.06 37.40
N ALA A 146 3.41 -30.63 37.74
CA ALA A 146 4.12 -31.24 38.87
C ALA A 146 3.91 -30.36 40.07
#